data_2f1b7ff28bb5ef382985e4c1e95aeb1c
#
_entry.id   2f1b7ff28bb5ef382985e4c1e95aeb1c
#
_cell.length_a   1.000
_cell.length_b   1.000
_cell.length_c   1.000
_cell.angle_alpha   90.00
_cell.angle_beta   90.00
_cell.angle_gamma   90.00
#
_symmetry.space_group_name_H-M   'P 1'
#
loop_
_entity.id
_entity.type
_entity.pdbx_description
1 polymer ?
#
loop_
_entity_poly.entity_id
_entity_poly.type
_entity_poly.pdbx_seq_one_letter_code
_entity_poly.pdbx_strand_id
1 'polypeptide(L)'
;MTDHSSSPRLVPRFAGRAAAGESEAPAFQCRGVRLLPFPLIPDPRGSLMFAEFPKHLPFVPKRFFATYDVPPGSVRGEHAHRHLEQIIVILKGSLVATVDDGLVSEECLLDSPGFGLYIPPLVWGVQSRHSPDCVMLVLASDVYDESGYLRNYDDFRACVKTR
;
A
#
# COMPACT_ATOMS: atom_id res chain seq x y z
N MET A 1 -13.28 21.03 19.44
CA MET A 1 -12.24 21.35 18.44
C MET A 1 -10.97 20.64 18.87
N THR A 2 -10.76 19.42 18.44
CA THR A 2 -9.52 18.68 18.70
C THR A 2 -8.73 18.75 17.40
N ASP A 3 -7.69 19.59 17.43
CA ASP A 3 -6.69 19.74 16.39
C ASP A 3 -5.96 18.37 16.19
N HIS A 4 -6.23 17.70 15.09
CA HIS A 4 -5.56 16.48 14.65
C HIS A 4 -4.61 16.80 13.49
N SER A 5 -3.86 17.89 13.59
CA SER A 5 -2.76 18.20 12.67
C SER A 5 -1.46 17.52 13.09
N SER A 6 -1.49 16.26 13.55
CA SER A 6 -0.26 15.50 13.65
C SER A 6 0.15 15.06 12.24
N SER A 7 1.28 15.56 11.78
CA SER A 7 1.88 15.08 10.52
C SER A 7 2.03 13.55 10.57
N PRO A 8 1.80 12.83 9.46
CA PRO A 8 1.95 11.38 9.42
C PRO A 8 3.36 10.97 9.87
N ARG A 9 3.43 9.89 10.64
CA ARG A 9 4.72 9.31 11.03
C ARG A 9 5.41 8.71 9.80
N LEU A 10 6.65 9.08 9.55
CA LEU A 10 7.46 8.46 8.49
C LEU A 10 7.89 7.06 8.92
N VAL A 11 7.50 6.05 8.18
CA VAL A 11 8.00 4.68 8.32
C VAL A 11 9.39 4.61 7.67
N PRO A 12 10.41 4.02 8.32
CA PRO A 12 11.75 3.90 7.74
C PRO A 12 11.70 3.23 6.36
N ARG A 13 12.56 3.71 5.45
CA ARG A 13 12.67 3.13 4.10
C ARG A 13 13.07 1.66 4.20
N PHE A 14 12.30 0.79 3.56
CA PHE A 14 12.70 -0.58 3.38
C PHE A 14 13.74 -0.65 2.25
N ALA A 15 15.01 -0.81 2.62
CA ALA A 15 16.07 -1.04 1.65
C ALA A 15 15.97 -2.49 1.15
N GLY A 16 15.00 -2.77 0.27
CA GLY A 16 14.74 -4.08 -0.28
C GLY A 16 15.89 -4.60 -1.14
N ARG A 17 16.86 -5.25 -0.48
CA ARG A 17 17.66 -6.31 -1.05
C ARG A 17 17.31 -7.58 -0.26
N ALA A 18 16.33 -8.32 -0.73
CA ALA A 18 16.15 -9.70 -0.32
C ALA A 18 17.23 -10.56 -0.99
N ALA A 19 18.49 -10.36 -0.62
CA ALA A 19 19.47 -11.42 -0.60
C ALA A 19 19.26 -12.13 0.74
N ALA A 20 19.19 -13.45 0.72
CA ALA A 20 18.95 -14.33 1.86
C ALA A 20 19.65 -13.85 3.15
N GLY A 21 18.89 -13.35 4.13
CA GLY A 21 19.38 -12.84 5.40
C GLY A 21 18.55 -11.66 5.86
N GLU A 22 17.52 -11.91 6.62
CA GLU A 22 16.78 -11.09 7.58
C GLU A 22 17.08 -9.57 7.59
N SER A 23 16.40 -8.83 6.72
CA SER A 23 16.08 -7.43 6.99
C SER A 23 14.63 -7.41 7.45
N GLU A 24 14.40 -7.22 8.75
CA GLU A 24 13.04 -7.02 9.27
C GLU A 24 12.39 -5.85 8.52
N ALA A 25 11.27 -6.14 7.87
CA ALA A 25 10.45 -5.10 7.27
C ALA A 25 10.03 -4.12 8.38
N PRO A 26 10.06 -2.79 8.14
CA PRO A 26 9.66 -1.83 9.15
C PRO A 26 8.24 -2.12 9.63
N ALA A 27 8.06 -2.14 10.96
CA ALA A 27 6.75 -2.37 11.56
C ALA A 27 5.89 -1.11 11.47
N PHE A 28 4.69 -1.25 10.94
CA PHE A 28 3.65 -0.22 11.00
C PHE A 28 2.96 -0.25 12.37
N GLN A 29 2.58 0.93 12.86
CA GLN A 29 1.67 1.08 14.00
C GLN A 29 0.22 1.08 13.52
N CYS A 30 -0.02 1.52 12.29
CA CYS A 30 -1.32 1.45 11.63
C CYS A 30 -1.78 0.00 11.54
N ARG A 31 -2.97 -0.27 12.10
CA ARG A 31 -3.48 -1.62 12.37
C ARG A 31 -3.51 -2.52 11.15
N GLY A 32 -2.76 -3.61 11.20
CA GLY A 32 -2.75 -4.67 10.19
C GLY A 32 -2.02 -4.33 8.89
N VAL A 33 -1.54 -3.09 8.74
CA VAL A 33 -0.69 -2.70 7.62
C VAL A 33 0.68 -3.35 7.76
N ARG A 34 1.23 -3.87 6.66
CA ARG A 34 2.56 -4.49 6.64
C ARG A 34 3.16 -4.51 5.24
N LEU A 35 4.48 -4.59 5.17
CA LEU A 35 5.18 -4.92 3.93
C LEU A 35 5.30 -6.42 3.78
N LEU A 36 4.98 -6.93 2.59
CA LEU A 36 5.11 -8.33 2.20
C LEU A 36 6.33 -8.44 1.29
N PRO A 37 7.38 -9.19 1.67
CA PRO A 37 8.56 -9.37 0.83
C PRO A 37 8.22 -10.25 -0.38
N PHE A 38 8.71 -9.85 -1.56
CA PHE A 38 8.61 -10.62 -2.79
C PHE A 38 9.99 -11.00 -3.28
N PRO A 39 10.17 -12.24 -3.78
CA PRO A 39 11.42 -12.67 -4.35
C PRO A 39 11.82 -11.83 -5.58
N LEU A 40 13.07 -11.38 -5.57
CA LEU A 40 13.70 -10.73 -6.70
C LEU A 40 14.80 -11.64 -7.24
N ILE A 41 14.73 -11.96 -8.51
CA ILE A 41 15.75 -12.77 -9.21
C ILE A 41 16.46 -11.87 -10.22
N PRO A 42 17.65 -11.37 -9.91
CA PRO A 42 18.45 -10.60 -10.86
C PRO A 42 19.00 -11.52 -11.95
N ASP A 43 18.96 -11.08 -13.21
CA ASP A 43 19.49 -11.78 -14.37
C ASP A 43 20.15 -10.75 -15.31
N PRO A 44 21.24 -11.06 -16.03
CA PRO A 44 21.86 -10.14 -16.98
C PRO A 44 20.92 -9.64 -18.09
N ARG A 45 19.83 -10.36 -18.36
CA ARG A 45 18.78 -9.99 -19.33
C ARG A 45 17.68 -9.13 -18.73
N GLY A 46 17.71 -8.88 -17.41
CA GLY A 46 16.70 -8.17 -16.62
C GLY A 46 16.39 -8.91 -15.32
N SER A 47 15.60 -8.29 -14.44
CA SER A 47 15.22 -8.88 -13.16
C SER A 47 13.79 -9.41 -13.20
N LEU A 48 13.53 -10.52 -12.50
CA LEU A 48 12.21 -11.09 -12.32
C LEU A 48 11.76 -10.87 -10.85
N MET A 49 10.52 -10.39 -10.68
CA MET A 49 9.80 -10.43 -9.41
C MET A 49 8.57 -11.33 -9.56
N PHE A 50 8.26 -12.10 -8.55
CA PHE A 50 7.05 -12.90 -8.53
C PHE A 50 6.43 -12.98 -7.13
N ALA A 51 5.14 -13.33 -7.08
CA ALA A 51 4.44 -13.65 -5.85
C ALA A 51 3.45 -14.80 -6.08
N GLU A 52 3.31 -15.68 -5.10
CA GLU A 52 2.47 -16.88 -5.15
C GLU A 52 1.55 -16.94 -3.93
N PHE A 53 0.32 -17.37 -4.13
CA PHE A 53 -0.60 -17.72 -3.04
C PHE A 53 -0.39 -19.19 -2.64
N PRO A 54 -0.40 -19.56 -1.36
CA PRO A 54 -0.52 -18.68 -0.18
C PRO A 54 0.82 -18.20 0.39
N LYS A 55 1.93 -18.47 -0.28
CA LYS A 55 3.28 -18.27 0.28
C LYS A 55 3.63 -16.78 0.47
N HIS A 56 3.30 -15.94 -0.51
CA HIS A 56 3.67 -14.52 -0.52
C HIS A 56 2.45 -13.60 -0.38
N LEU A 57 1.27 -14.08 -0.80
CA LEU A 57 0.02 -13.32 -0.78
C LEU A 57 -0.91 -13.89 0.30
N PRO A 58 -1.51 -13.05 1.16
CA PRO A 58 -2.43 -13.49 2.21
C PRO A 58 -3.83 -13.84 1.70
N PHE A 59 -4.14 -13.49 0.43
CA PHE A 59 -5.42 -13.76 -0.22
C PHE A 59 -5.22 -14.13 -1.69
N VAL A 60 -6.21 -14.80 -2.28
CA VAL A 60 -6.27 -15.02 -3.74
C VAL A 60 -6.78 -13.74 -4.41
N PRO A 61 -5.98 -13.06 -5.24
CA PRO A 61 -6.43 -11.87 -5.94
C PRO A 61 -7.58 -12.20 -6.89
N LYS A 62 -8.72 -11.52 -6.73
CA LYS A 62 -9.86 -11.60 -7.65
C LYS A 62 -9.81 -10.50 -8.72
N ARG A 63 -9.03 -9.46 -8.48
CA ARG A 63 -8.85 -8.32 -9.38
C ARG A 63 -7.45 -7.77 -9.26
N PHE A 64 -6.90 -7.31 -10.37
CA PHE A 64 -5.76 -6.39 -10.37
C PHE A 64 -6.07 -5.16 -11.22
N PHE A 65 -5.38 -4.08 -10.95
CA PHE A 65 -5.37 -2.88 -11.77
C PHE A 65 -4.04 -2.17 -11.65
N ALA A 66 -3.69 -1.38 -12.65
CA ALA A 66 -2.48 -0.58 -12.64
C ALA A 66 -2.81 0.90 -12.75
N THR A 67 -1.98 1.72 -12.12
CA THR A 67 -2.02 3.18 -12.25
C THR A 67 -0.66 3.64 -12.77
N TYR A 68 -0.66 4.43 -13.83
CA TYR A 68 0.53 4.94 -14.49
C TYR A 68 0.23 6.30 -15.11
N ASP A 69 1.25 7.01 -15.56
CA ASP A 69 1.13 8.36 -16.15
C ASP A 69 0.39 9.35 -15.23
N VAL A 70 0.63 9.25 -13.94
CA VAL A 70 0.04 10.15 -12.95
C VAL A 70 0.72 11.50 -13.05
N PRO A 71 -0.02 12.60 -13.34
CA PRO A 71 0.59 13.92 -13.46
C PRO A 71 1.29 14.34 -12.16
N PRO A 72 2.41 15.10 -12.25
CA PRO A 72 3.09 15.63 -11.08
C PRO A 72 2.14 16.40 -10.15
N GLY A 73 2.25 16.15 -8.84
CA GLY A 73 1.42 16.79 -7.82
C GLY A 73 0.02 16.19 -7.65
N SER A 74 -0.38 15.25 -8.52
CA SER A 74 -1.67 14.56 -8.36
C SER A 74 -1.64 13.59 -7.17
N VAL A 75 -2.77 13.53 -6.48
CA VAL A 75 -3.04 12.59 -5.38
C VAL A 75 -4.07 11.56 -5.85
N ARG A 76 -3.88 10.31 -5.44
CA ARG A 76 -4.79 9.21 -5.71
C ARG A 76 -5.15 8.49 -4.42
N GLY A 77 -6.12 7.59 -4.51
CA GLY A 77 -6.67 6.92 -3.35
C GLY A 77 -7.70 7.81 -2.67
N GLU A 78 -7.39 8.36 -1.51
CA GLU A 78 -8.30 9.14 -0.66
C GLU A 78 -9.59 8.37 -0.37
N HIS A 79 -9.42 7.10 0.02
CA HIS A 79 -10.53 6.22 0.39
C HIS A 79 -10.07 5.07 1.30
N ALA A 80 -11.05 4.45 1.94
CA ALA A 80 -10.89 3.16 2.58
C ALA A 80 -11.89 2.15 2.00
N HIS A 81 -11.64 0.87 2.23
CA HIS A 81 -12.56 -0.21 1.88
C HIS A 81 -13.18 -0.83 3.12
N ARG A 82 -14.47 -1.16 3.07
CA ARG A 82 -15.16 -1.79 4.19
C ARG A 82 -14.70 -3.24 4.43
N HIS A 83 -14.44 -3.98 3.36
CA HIS A 83 -14.19 -5.43 3.40
C HIS A 83 -13.00 -5.89 2.55
N LEU A 84 -12.60 -5.10 1.56
CA LEU A 84 -11.59 -5.47 0.58
C LEU A 84 -10.18 -5.25 1.12
N GLU A 85 -9.31 -6.24 0.92
CA GLU A 85 -7.88 -6.19 1.17
C GLU A 85 -7.15 -5.80 -0.11
N GLN A 86 -6.06 -5.05 0.02
CA GLN A 86 -5.23 -4.63 -1.12
C GLN A 86 -3.75 -4.90 -0.85
N ILE A 87 -3.01 -5.12 -1.95
CA ILE A 87 -1.56 -5.09 -1.96
C ILE A 87 -1.12 -4.14 -3.06
N ILE A 88 -0.38 -3.10 -2.69
CA ILE A 88 0.21 -2.13 -3.61
C ILE A 88 1.64 -2.51 -3.90
N VAL A 89 2.01 -2.64 -5.16
CA VAL A 89 3.36 -2.97 -5.64
C VAL A 89 3.81 -1.90 -6.63
N ILE A 90 5.03 -1.41 -6.46
CA ILE A 90 5.62 -0.48 -7.43
C ILE A 90 6.48 -1.28 -8.41
N LEU A 91 6.02 -1.33 -9.66
CA LEU A 91 6.74 -2.03 -10.72
C LEU A 91 7.88 -1.19 -11.29
N LYS A 92 7.75 0.15 -11.26
CA LYS A 92 8.74 1.11 -11.71
C LYS A 92 8.56 2.44 -10.98
N GLY A 93 9.64 3.20 -10.80
CA GLY A 93 9.60 4.50 -10.15
C GLY A 93 9.32 4.42 -8.66
N SER A 94 8.59 5.40 -8.14
CA SER A 94 8.28 5.49 -6.71
C SER A 94 7.02 6.31 -6.45
N LEU A 95 6.44 6.12 -5.28
CA LEU A 95 5.40 6.97 -4.69
C LEU A 95 5.49 6.94 -3.16
N VAL A 96 4.82 7.87 -2.52
CA VAL A 96 4.57 7.80 -1.08
C VAL A 96 3.14 7.36 -0.83
N ALA A 97 2.99 6.26 -0.10
CA ALA A 97 1.70 5.80 0.40
C ALA A 97 1.49 6.31 1.83
N THR A 98 0.38 6.98 2.07
CA THR A 98 -0.12 7.30 3.42
C THR A 98 -1.20 6.28 3.78
N VAL A 99 -1.09 5.69 4.96
CA VAL A 99 -2.07 4.76 5.54
C VAL A 99 -2.52 5.27 6.89
N ASP A 100 -3.83 5.17 7.17
CA ASP A 100 -4.43 5.73 8.37
C ASP A 100 -5.57 4.81 8.86
N ASP A 101 -5.51 4.35 10.10
CA ASP A 101 -6.54 3.48 10.70
C ASP A 101 -7.54 4.26 11.59
N GLY A 102 -7.47 5.60 11.53
CA GLY A 102 -8.30 6.50 12.32
C GLY A 102 -7.70 6.88 13.69
N LEU A 103 -6.61 6.24 14.10
CA LEU A 103 -5.83 6.52 15.32
C LEU A 103 -4.40 6.93 14.99
N VAL A 104 -3.80 6.25 14.03
CA VAL A 104 -2.41 6.44 13.61
C VAL A 104 -2.38 6.64 12.10
N SER A 105 -1.62 7.67 11.66
CA SER A 105 -1.35 7.94 10.25
C SER A 105 0.16 7.81 9.98
N GLU A 106 0.53 7.03 8.97
CA GLU A 106 1.93 6.75 8.62
C GLU A 106 2.18 6.90 7.13
N GLU A 107 3.36 7.42 6.77
CA GLU A 107 3.84 7.50 5.39
C GLU A 107 4.92 6.46 5.12
N CYS A 108 4.84 5.78 3.99
CA CYS A 108 5.82 4.81 3.51
C CYS A 108 6.24 5.14 2.07
N LEU A 109 7.55 5.25 1.83
CA LEU A 109 8.08 5.33 0.48
C LEU A 109 8.07 3.94 -0.14
N LEU A 110 7.38 3.81 -1.28
CA LEU A 110 7.35 2.61 -2.11
C LEU A 110 8.17 2.87 -3.38
N ASP A 111 9.27 2.15 -3.58
CA ASP A 111 10.24 2.38 -4.66
C ASP A 111 10.87 1.09 -5.20
N SER A 112 10.27 -0.05 -4.92
CA SER A 112 10.82 -1.34 -5.34
C SER A 112 9.71 -2.35 -5.59
N PRO A 113 9.84 -3.21 -6.61
CA PRO A 113 8.96 -4.36 -6.80
C PRO A 113 9.24 -5.51 -5.81
N GLY A 114 10.31 -5.43 -5.00
CA GLY A 114 10.70 -6.47 -4.04
C GLY A 114 9.81 -6.57 -2.80
N PHE A 115 8.77 -5.74 -2.70
CA PHE A 115 7.77 -5.83 -1.64
C PHE A 115 6.43 -5.25 -2.07
N GLY A 116 5.37 -5.70 -1.42
CA GLY A 116 4.02 -5.16 -1.54
C GLY A 116 3.54 -4.55 -0.23
N LEU A 117 2.92 -3.37 -0.27
CA LEU A 117 2.24 -2.79 0.88
C LEU A 117 0.85 -3.40 1.00
N TYR A 118 0.67 -4.25 2.02
CA TYR A 118 -0.63 -4.80 2.36
C TYR A 118 -1.44 -3.81 3.17
N ILE A 119 -2.65 -3.54 2.71
CA ILE A 119 -3.62 -2.64 3.34
C ILE A 119 -4.89 -3.44 3.64
N PRO A 120 -5.22 -3.67 4.92
CA PRO A 120 -6.45 -4.38 5.32
C PRO A 120 -7.69 -3.49 5.16
N PRO A 121 -8.90 -4.06 5.31
CA PRO A 121 -10.12 -3.28 5.39
C PRO A 121 -10.09 -2.21 6.48
N LEU A 122 -10.82 -1.10 6.25
CA LEU A 122 -10.94 0.03 7.18
C LEU A 122 -9.58 0.69 7.51
N VAL A 123 -8.71 0.75 6.53
CA VAL A 123 -7.54 1.63 6.52
C VAL A 123 -7.69 2.59 5.35
N TRP A 124 -7.61 3.88 5.65
CA TRP A 124 -7.64 4.95 4.65
C TRP A 124 -6.29 5.00 3.94
N GLY A 125 -6.31 4.98 2.63
CA GLY A 125 -5.12 4.96 1.79
C GLY A 125 -5.05 6.18 0.88
N VAL A 126 -3.87 6.81 0.83
CA VAL A 126 -3.57 7.91 -0.09
C VAL A 126 -2.25 7.60 -0.81
N GLN A 127 -2.17 7.89 -2.10
CA GLN A 127 -0.95 7.77 -2.89
C GLN A 127 -0.58 9.15 -3.44
N SER A 128 0.62 9.60 -3.16
CA SER A 128 1.12 10.93 -3.50
C SER A 128 2.59 10.88 -3.93
N ARG A 129 3.13 12.00 -4.36
CA ARG A 129 4.55 12.16 -4.71
C ARG A 129 5.04 11.07 -5.69
N HIS A 130 4.20 10.76 -6.69
CA HIS A 130 4.56 9.82 -7.74
C HIS A 130 5.77 10.34 -8.54
N SER A 131 6.78 9.47 -8.77
CA SER A 131 7.81 9.79 -9.76
C SER A 131 7.20 9.81 -11.17
N PRO A 132 7.80 10.55 -12.14
CA PRO A 132 7.25 10.67 -13.49
C PRO A 132 7.07 9.32 -14.23
N ASP A 133 7.87 8.33 -13.86
CA ASP A 133 7.88 6.99 -14.42
C ASP A 133 7.19 5.94 -13.52
N CYS A 134 6.43 6.39 -12.52
CA CYS A 134 5.79 5.49 -11.56
C CYS A 134 4.74 4.59 -12.23
N VAL A 135 4.90 3.28 -12.03
CA VAL A 135 3.91 2.26 -12.39
C VAL A 135 3.54 1.50 -11.12
N MET A 136 2.32 1.70 -10.67
CA MET A 136 1.75 1.04 -9.49
C MET A 136 0.80 -0.07 -9.93
N LEU A 137 1.02 -1.28 -9.43
CA LEU A 137 0.09 -2.41 -9.52
C LEU A 137 -0.63 -2.59 -8.20
N VAL A 138 -1.94 -2.84 -8.24
CA VAL A 138 -2.74 -3.18 -7.07
C VAL A 138 -3.39 -4.54 -7.27
N LEU A 139 -3.18 -5.45 -6.32
CA LEU A 139 -3.89 -6.71 -6.20
C LEU A 139 -5.01 -6.52 -5.18
N ALA A 140 -6.22 -6.98 -5.47
CA ALA A 140 -7.39 -6.81 -4.63
C ALA A 140 -8.06 -8.16 -4.35
N SER A 141 -8.51 -8.36 -3.11
CA SER A 141 -9.11 -9.61 -2.63
C SER A 141 -10.52 -9.86 -3.20
N ASP A 142 -11.15 -8.82 -3.77
CA ASP A 142 -12.48 -8.93 -4.35
C ASP A 142 -12.63 -8.16 -5.67
N VAL A 143 -13.73 -8.39 -6.37
CA VAL A 143 -14.13 -7.64 -7.55
C VAL A 143 -14.47 -6.19 -7.20
N TYR A 144 -14.63 -5.34 -8.22
CA TYR A 144 -15.03 -3.95 -7.97
C TYR A 144 -16.47 -3.88 -7.48
N ASP A 145 -16.65 -3.26 -6.33
CA ASP A 145 -17.94 -2.91 -5.76
C ASP A 145 -17.85 -1.49 -5.16
N GLU A 146 -18.57 -0.54 -5.76
CA GLU A 146 -18.55 0.86 -5.32
C GLU A 146 -19.13 1.04 -3.92
N SER A 147 -20.10 0.23 -3.53
CA SER A 147 -20.71 0.28 -2.19
C SER A 147 -19.74 -0.05 -1.05
N GLY A 148 -18.67 -0.79 -1.37
CA GLY A 148 -17.59 -1.12 -0.46
C GLY A 148 -16.63 0.03 -0.16
N TYR A 149 -16.72 1.17 -0.88
CA TYR A 149 -15.81 2.31 -0.68
C TYR A 149 -16.32 3.27 0.40
N LEU A 150 -15.38 3.78 1.18
CA LEU A 150 -15.55 4.93 2.06
C LEU A 150 -14.73 6.08 1.45
N ARG A 151 -15.39 7.05 0.81
CA ARG A 151 -14.75 8.18 0.11
C ARG A 151 -14.81 9.48 0.89
N ASN A 152 -15.56 9.51 1.98
CA ASN A 152 -15.59 10.62 2.93
C ASN A 152 -14.80 10.22 4.16
N TYR A 153 -13.85 11.05 4.58
CA TYR A 153 -12.96 10.74 5.71
C TYR A 153 -13.71 10.73 7.06
N ASP A 154 -14.73 11.58 7.22
CA ASP A 154 -15.53 11.58 8.44
C ASP A 154 -16.38 10.31 8.57
N ASP A 155 -16.95 9.82 7.46
CA ASP A 155 -17.65 8.53 7.42
C ASP A 155 -16.70 7.36 7.73
N PHE A 156 -15.49 7.40 7.21
CA PHE A 156 -14.45 6.44 7.57
C PHE A 156 -14.15 6.48 9.07
N ARG A 157 -13.92 7.69 9.63
CA ARG A 157 -13.67 7.89 11.07
C ARG A 157 -14.83 7.39 11.93
N ALA A 158 -16.06 7.60 11.50
CA ALA A 158 -17.24 7.07 12.21
C ALA A 158 -17.25 5.53 12.20
N CYS A 159 -16.92 4.90 11.06
CA CYS A 159 -16.86 3.44 10.94
C CYS A 159 -15.80 2.79 11.83
N VAL A 160 -14.62 3.42 11.99
CA VAL A 160 -13.53 2.81 12.79
C VAL A 160 -13.70 3.03 14.29
N LYS A 161 -14.43 4.09 14.72
CA LYS A 161 -14.71 4.36 16.14
C LYS A 161 -15.71 3.38 16.78
N THR A 162 -16.53 2.71 15.97
CA THR A 162 -17.56 1.78 16.42
C THR A 162 -17.07 0.34 16.56
N ARG A 163 -15.78 0.08 16.43
CA ARG A 163 -15.11 -1.20 16.62
C ARG A 163 -14.20 -1.17 17.85
#